data_77963cbdbda6f5beca7c665e0a628076
#
_entry.id   77963cbdbda6f5beca7c665e0a628076
#
_cell.length_a   1.000
_cell.length_b   1.000
_cell.length_c   1.000
_cell.angle_alpha   90.00
_cell.angle_beta   90.00
_cell.angle_gamma   90.00
#
_symmetry.space_group_name_H-M   'P 1'
#
loop_
_entity.id
_entity.type
_entity.pdbx_description
1 polymer ?
#
loop_
_entity_poly.entity_id
_entity_poly.type
_entity_poly.pdbx_seq_one_letter_code
_entity_poly.pdbx_strand_id
1 'polypeptide(L)'
;MADLNYTPPPTIKQFLLDEKTIKLVMGPVGSAKSTGCIFACVFEGLKQRPCLDGIRRSRYAIVRNTNQQLMDTTYKSFNAFFKDGEAGQWKATEKTFVLKPARNVEIEFMFRPLDTEADIARLLSLEVSGIWFNEAREINEKVHIAAIGRIGRYPSKLMLPDEVDVQGNIIREGGCDRPVMLLDTNPPEEDSWLYKLIEENTPENMAVYIQPPALIPGTYDVNPDAENLENLPKDYYDTQVKAAINNEEYINVYLRNMYGRTNAGKPVFPMFNPGLHIARGPLTPNPLLPLGIGFDPGLNSGLVFGQYTLGGQLLIYDCLSTQDMGTERLIDLKIKPLLSQKYKGFETFFIPDPAANNRSSNDEKTAVDWLRKAGFKVKFVDMNNTLQPRIEAVEHFLTRLTDNGPAMLIDPVGGKPLIKALGGGYRYAKTKAADQDRAEPEKNLHSHPADACQYICRYYQHTAARSARYNTQQRFVPPVFQNTYAMR
;
A
#
# COMPACT_ATOMS: atom_id res chain seq x y z
N MET A 1 -14.25 30.00 2.51
CA MET A 1 -13.83 28.74 1.85
C MET A 1 -12.91 29.13 0.73
N ALA A 2 -11.74 28.51 0.61
CA ALA A 2 -10.96 28.61 -0.62
C ALA A 2 -11.84 28.05 -1.75
N ASP A 3 -11.91 28.76 -2.88
CA ASP A 3 -12.64 28.28 -4.05
C ASP A 3 -11.98 26.97 -4.51
N LEU A 4 -12.65 25.86 -4.22
CA LEU A 4 -12.20 24.53 -4.60
C LEU A 4 -12.51 24.35 -6.08
N ASN A 5 -11.51 24.63 -6.91
CA ASN A 5 -11.64 24.53 -8.37
C ASN A 5 -11.17 23.15 -8.80
N TYR A 6 -12.09 22.22 -9.01
CA TYR A 6 -11.81 20.88 -9.52
C TYR A 6 -12.50 20.68 -10.87
N THR A 7 -11.70 20.46 -11.89
CA THR A 7 -12.18 20.10 -13.24
C THR A 7 -11.96 18.60 -13.45
N PRO A 8 -13.00 17.77 -13.33
CA PRO A 8 -12.85 16.32 -13.49
C PRO A 8 -12.58 15.94 -14.96
N PRO A 9 -11.69 14.97 -15.20
CA PRO A 9 -11.55 14.35 -16.51
C PRO A 9 -12.89 13.79 -17.04
N PRO A 10 -13.05 13.59 -18.35
CA PRO A 10 -14.33 13.20 -18.96
C PRO A 10 -14.99 11.98 -18.35
N THR A 11 -14.24 10.87 -18.14
CA THR A 11 -14.76 9.65 -17.52
C THR A 11 -15.12 9.88 -16.04
N ILE A 12 -14.29 10.61 -15.32
CA ILE A 12 -14.58 10.97 -13.92
C ILE A 12 -15.81 11.86 -13.83
N LYS A 13 -16.03 12.77 -14.78
CA LYS A 13 -17.23 13.59 -14.81
C LYS A 13 -18.50 12.74 -14.95
N GLN A 14 -18.50 11.73 -15.82
CA GLN A 14 -19.61 10.79 -15.94
C GLN A 14 -19.84 10.00 -14.66
N PHE A 15 -18.75 9.46 -14.06
CA PHE A 15 -18.76 8.76 -12.77
C PHE A 15 -19.39 9.61 -11.63
N LEU A 16 -19.09 10.91 -11.58
CA LEU A 16 -19.64 11.83 -10.58
C LEU A 16 -21.12 12.13 -10.76
N LEU A 17 -21.61 12.13 -12.00
CA LEU A 17 -23.00 12.44 -12.32
C LEU A 17 -23.93 11.24 -12.22
N ASP A 18 -23.40 10.02 -12.19
CA ASP A 18 -24.18 8.80 -12.09
C ASP A 18 -24.86 8.65 -10.72
N GLU A 19 -26.05 8.10 -10.69
CA GLU A 19 -26.88 7.91 -9.49
C GLU A 19 -26.95 6.44 -9.01
N LYS A 20 -26.23 5.54 -9.67
CA LYS A 20 -26.15 4.13 -9.25
C LYS A 20 -25.53 4.01 -7.85
N THR A 21 -26.03 3.04 -7.09
CA THR A 21 -25.55 2.80 -5.74
C THR A 21 -24.11 2.29 -5.71
N ILE A 22 -23.71 1.48 -6.70
CA ILE A 22 -22.35 0.96 -6.82
C ILE A 22 -21.72 1.60 -8.05
N LYS A 23 -20.59 2.27 -7.87
CA LYS A 23 -19.86 2.91 -8.97
C LYS A 23 -18.40 2.50 -8.95
N LEU A 24 -17.91 1.98 -10.06
CA LEU A 24 -16.53 1.57 -10.23
C LEU A 24 -15.87 2.42 -11.33
N VAL A 25 -14.66 2.91 -11.03
CA VAL A 25 -13.81 3.52 -12.05
C VAL A 25 -12.49 2.74 -12.15
N MET A 26 -12.19 2.28 -13.36
CA MET A 26 -10.98 1.55 -13.72
C MET A 26 -10.15 2.38 -14.71
N GLY A 27 -8.85 2.44 -14.51
CA GLY A 27 -7.97 3.22 -15.38
C GLY A 27 -6.50 3.06 -15.05
N PRO A 28 -5.61 3.64 -15.88
CA PRO A 28 -4.16 3.59 -15.64
C PRO A 28 -3.75 4.36 -14.39
N VAL A 29 -2.50 4.22 -13.96
CA VAL A 29 -1.94 5.06 -12.88
C VAL A 29 -1.94 6.53 -13.30
N GLY A 30 -2.11 7.45 -12.34
CA GLY A 30 -2.08 8.89 -12.62
C GLY A 30 -3.35 9.47 -13.24
N SER A 31 -4.39 8.67 -13.54
CA SER A 31 -5.61 9.11 -14.24
C SER A 31 -6.68 9.78 -13.38
N ALA A 32 -6.35 10.21 -12.15
CA ALA A 32 -7.23 10.90 -11.19
C ALA A 32 -8.41 10.09 -10.63
N LYS A 33 -8.39 8.74 -10.67
CA LYS A 33 -9.45 7.87 -10.13
C LYS A 33 -9.77 8.17 -8.66
N SER A 34 -8.75 8.14 -7.80
CA SER A 34 -8.92 8.37 -6.35
C SER A 34 -9.41 9.79 -6.05
N THR A 35 -8.96 10.78 -6.81
CA THR A 35 -9.50 12.16 -6.73
C THR A 35 -10.99 12.18 -7.08
N GLY A 36 -11.39 11.47 -8.13
CA GLY A 36 -12.79 11.30 -8.50
C GLY A 36 -13.64 10.72 -7.37
N CYS A 37 -13.15 9.68 -6.68
CA CYS A 37 -13.84 9.08 -5.54
C CYS A 37 -13.94 10.02 -4.33
N ILE A 38 -12.91 10.83 -4.04
CA ILE A 38 -12.96 11.87 -3.00
C ILE A 38 -14.12 12.83 -3.27
N PHE A 39 -14.20 13.37 -4.49
CA PHE A 39 -15.26 14.32 -4.85
C PHE A 39 -16.63 13.65 -4.97
N ALA A 40 -16.70 12.38 -5.36
CA ALA A 40 -17.96 11.63 -5.35
C ALA A 40 -18.55 11.56 -3.93
N CYS A 41 -17.75 11.24 -2.91
CA CYS A 41 -18.20 11.27 -1.51
C CYS A 41 -18.71 12.66 -1.10
N VAL A 42 -18.01 13.73 -1.51
CA VAL A 42 -18.45 15.11 -1.21
C VAL A 42 -19.79 15.42 -1.87
N PHE A 43 -19.94 15.10 -3.16
CA PHE A 43 -21.16 15.38 -3.91
C PHE A 43 -22.36 14.59 -3.39
N GLU A 44 -22.19 13.32 -3.06
CA GLU A 44 -23.26 12.52 -2.44
C GLU A 44 -23.62 13.07 -1.05
N GLY A 45 -22.65 13.53 -0.26
CA GLY A 45 -22.90 14.18 1.02
C GLY A 45 -23.65 15.50 0.90
N LEU A 46 -23.37 16.30 -0.13
CA LEU A 46 -24.10 17.54 -0.41
C LEU A 46 -25.56 17.30 -0.85
N LYS A 47 -25.83 16.17 -1.48
CA LYS A 47 -27.18 15.78 -1.95
C LYS A 47 -28.03 15.13 -0.84
N GLN A 48 -27.43 14.67 0.27
CA GLN A 48 -28.16 14.07 1.40
C GLN A 48 -29.17 15.08 1.98
N ARG A 49 -30.40 14.63 2.32
CA ARG A 49 -31.39 15.48 2.99
C ARG A 49 -30.88 15.95 4.36
N PRO A 50 -31.31 17.14 4.82
CA PRO A 50 -31.01 17.60 6.17
C PRO A 50 -31.73 16.73 7.22
N CYS A 51 -31.02 16.41 8.30
CA CYS A 51 -31.57 15.78 9.49
C CYS A 51 -32.53 16.74 10.24
N LEU A 52 -33.17 16.24 11.31
CA LEU A 52 -34.14 17.03 12.12
C LEU A 52 -33.58 18.39 12.62
N ASP A 53 -32.29 18.48 12.82
CA ASP A 53 -31.60 19.72 13.24
C ASP A 53 -31.18 20.60 12.06
N GLY A 54 -31.59 20.29 10.85
CA GLY A 54 -31.28 21.05 9.64
C GLY A 54 -29.91 20.79 9.04
N ILE A 55 -29.10 19.89 9.61
CA ILE A 55 -27.75 19.57 9.13
C ILE A 55 -27.80 18.33 8.23
N ARG A 56 -27.22 18.43 7.04
CA ARG A 56 -26.99 17.29 6.12
C ARG A 56 -25.79 16.51 6.63
N ARG A 57 -26.02 15.28 7.06
CA ARG A 57 -24.95 14.43 7.58
C ARG A 57 -24.71 13.24 6.69
N SER A 58 -23.44 12.96 6.45
CA SER A 58 -23.01 11.75 5.77
C SER A 58 -21.70 11.24 6.37
N ARG A 59 -21.45 9.96 6.20
CA ARG A 59 -20.27 9.27 6.73
C ARG A 59 -19.76 8.28 5.71
N TYR A 60 -18.48 8.40 5.31
CA TYR A 60 -17.85 7.54 4.33
C TYR A 60 -16.66 6.82 4.94
N ALA A 61 -16.62 5.50 4.82
CA ALA A 61 -15.43 4.72 5.13
C ALA A 61 -14.53 4.66 3.89
N ILE A 62 -13.31 5.15 4.02
CA ILE A 62 -12.27 5.06 2.99
C ILE A 62 -11.39 3.88 3.35
N VAL A 63 -11.41 2.86 2.53
CA VAL A 63 -10.82 1.55 2.83
C VAL A 63 -9.66 1.27 1.90
N ARG A 64 -8.55 0.83 2.46
CA ARG A 64 -7.40 0.31 1.73
C ARG A 64 -6.80 -0.89 2.44
N ASN A 65 -6.05 -1.69 1.69
CA ASN A 65 -5.53 -2.96 2.20
C ASN A 65 -4.60 -2.79 3.41
N THR A 66 -3.73 -1.77 3.42
CA THR A 66 -2.85 -1.52 4.56
C THR A 66 -2.93 -0.09 5.08
N ASN A 67 -2.63 0.09 6.39
CA ASN A 67 -2.58 1.41 7.01
C ASN A 67 -1.50 2.30 6.40
N GLN A 68 -0.37 1.72 6.02
CA GLN A 68 0.71 2.48 5.41
C GLN A 68 0.28 3.05 4.06
N GLN A 69 -0.26 2.24 3.16
CA GLN A 69 -0.80 2.68 1.88
C GLN A 69 -1.89 3.74 2.09
N LEU A 70 -2.84 3.47 3.00
CA LEU A 70 -3.94 4.39 3.29
C LEU A 70 -3.45 5.78 3.70
N MET A 71 -2.46 5.87 4.60
CA MET A 71 -1.95 7.14 5.11
C MET A 71 -0.95 7.80 4.15
N ASP A 72 -0.10 7.01 3.49
CA ASP A 72 0.96 7.54 2.64
C ASP A 72 0.49 7.96 1.25
N THR A 73 -0.62 7.42 0.78
CA THR A 73 -1.17 7.76 -0.53
C THR A 73 -2.56 8.38 -0.44
N THR A 74 -3.56 7.64 0.01
CA THR A 74 -4.97 8.05 -0.03
C THR A 74 -5.25 9.26 0.83
N TYR A 75 -4.77 9.25 2.09
CA TYR A 75 -4.93 10.40 2.99
C TYR A 75 -4.14 11.62 2.52
N LYS A 76 -2.92 11.45 1.99
CA LYS A 76 -2.14 12.56 1.44
C LYS A 76 -2.86 13.20 0.25
N SER A 77 -3.41 12.40 -0.66
CA SER A 77 -4.20 12.90 -1.79
C SER A 77 -5.47 13.63 -1.31
N PHE A 78 -6.16 13.10 -0.30
CA PHE A 78 -7.30 13.76 0.33
C PHE A 78 -6.91 15.10 0.98
N ASN A 79 -5.83 15.10 1.76
CA ASN A 79 -5.36 16.30 2.48
C ASN A 79 -4.81 17.39 1.56
N ALA A 80 -4.47 17.05 0.30
CA ALA A 80 -4.11 18.07 -0.69
C ALA A 80 -5.29 18.97 -1.06
N PHE A 81 -6.52 18.44 -1.01
CA PHE A 81 -7.75 19.22 -1.26
C PHE A 81 -8.39 19.75 0.02
N PHE A 82 -8.36 18.98 1.12
CA PHE A 82 -9.04 19.28 2.36
C PHE A 82 -8.05 19.31 3.53
N LYS A 83 -7.39 20.46 3.71
CA LYS A 83 -6.40 20.63 4.76
C LYS A 83 -7.05 20.73 6.13
N ASP A 84 -6.41 20.10 7.12
CA ASP A 84 -6.79 20.20 8.52
C ASP A 84 -6.73 21.66 9.01
N GLY A 85 -7.76 22.07 9.75
CA GLY A 85 -7.91 23.43 10.26
C GLY A 85 -8.41 24.47 9.24
N GLU A 86 -8.39 24.18 7.92
CA GLU A 86 -8.90 25.07 6.87
C GLU A 86 -10.28 24.64 6.36
N ALA A 87 -10.40 23.40 5.89
CA ALA A 87 -11.62 22.85 5.31
C ALA A 87 -12.44 22.02 6.30
N GLY A 88 -11.82 21.53 7.35
CA GLY A 88 -12.41 20.65 8.36
C GLY A 88 -11.44 20.35 9.48
N GLN A 89 -11.71 19.28 10.22
CA GLN A 89 -10.93 18.88 11.39
C GLN A 89 -10.52 17.42 11.32
N TRP A 90 -9.23 17.14 11.47
CA TRP A 90 -8.67 15.81 11.61
C TRP A 90 -8.70 15.31 13.04
N LYS A 91 -9.33 14.16 13.27
CA LYS A 91 -9.36 13.46 14.55
C LYS A 91 -8.38 12.29 14.49
N ALA A 92 -7.16 12.49 14.94
CA ALA A 92 -6.05 11.55 14.75
C ALA A 92 -6.31 10.17 15.37
N THR A 93 -6.88 10.11 16.59
CA THR A 93 -7.18 8.86 17.29
C THR A 93 -8.22 8.02 16.56
N GLU A 94 -9.22 8.68 15.96
CA GLU A 94 -10.31 8.04 15.22
C GLU A 94 -9.95 7.80 13.76
N LYS A 95 -8.84 8.37 13.26
CA LYS A 95 -8.47 8.44 11.84
C LYS A 95 -9.66 8.92 11.01
N THR A 96 -10.27 10.01 11.43
CA THR A 96 -11.49 10.55 10.82
C THR A 96 -11.29 12.04 10.54
N PHE A 97 -11.63 12.47 9.33
CA PHE A 97 -11.68 13.87 8.96
C PHE A 97 -13.14 14.31 8.86
N VAL A 98 -13.49 15.40 9.56
CA VAL A 98 -14.83 15.98 9.51
C VAL A 98 -14.78 17.23 8.64
N LEU A 99 -15.33 17.12 7.43
CA LEU A 99 -15.43 18.19 6.46
C LEU A 99 -16.74 18.96 6.65
N LYS A 100 -16.66 20.30 6.65
CA LYS A 100 -17.83 21.20 6.72
C LYS A 100 -17.85 22.15 5.53
N PRO A 101 -18.25 21.69 4.34
CA PRO A 101 -18.21 22.49 3.11
C PRO A 101 -19.25 23.63 3.12
N ALA A 102 -20.26 23.56 3.98
CA ALA A 102 -21.24 24.60 4.24
C ALA A 102 -21.70 24.54 5.72
N ARG A 103 -22.35 25.63 6.20
CA ARG A 103 -22.79 25.71 7.61
C ARG A 103 -23.76 24.58 8.00
N ASN A 104 -24.52 24.06 7.05
CA ASN A 104 -25.52 23.01 7.24
C ASN A 104 -25.11 21.68 6.64
N VAL A 105 -23.82 21.43 6.41
CA VAL A 105 -23.30 20.18 5.86
C VAL A 105 -22.14 19.67 6.68
N GLU A 106 -22.20 18.41 7.08
CA GLU A 106 -21.15 17.72 7.82
C GLU A 106 -20.90 16.34 7.18
N ILE A 107 -19.68 16.12 6.71
CA ILE A 107 -19.26 14.90 6.03
C ILE A 107 -18.08 14.30 6.81
N GLU A 108 -18.25 13.09 7.32
CA GLU A 108 -17.19 12.35 8.00
C GLU A 108 -16.49 11.42 7.01
N PHE A 109 -15.17 11.53 6.91
CA PHE A 109 -14.30 10.61 6.15
C PHE A 109 -13.50 9.76 7.13
N MET A 110 -13.85 8.49 7.22
CA MET A 110 -13.24 7.52 8.15
C MET A 110 -12.21 6.68 7.41
N PHE A 111 -10.94 6.85 7.70
CA PHE A 111 -9.85 6.10 7.07
C PHE A 111 -9.67 4.75 7.78
N ARG A 112 -9.93 3.64 7.08
CA ARG A 112 -10.01 2.29 7.65
C ARG A 112 -9.10 1.32 6.89
N PRO A 113 -7.99 0.89 7.48
CA PRO A 113 -7.13 -0.15 6.91
C PRO A 113 -7.74 -1.55 7.11
N LEU A 114 -7.17 -2.54 6.43
CA LEU A 114 -7.52 -3.96 6.55
C LEU A 114 -6.30 -4.82 6.96
N ASP A 115 -5.35 -4.26 7.72
CA ASP A 115 -4.11 -4.94 8.10
C ASP A 115 -4.35 -6.21 8.92
N THR A 116 -5.43 -6.25 9.70
CA THR A 116 -5.73 -7.35 10.62
C THR A 116 -7.19 -7.79 10.52
N GLU A 117 -7.49 -9.00 10.99
CA GLU A 117 -8.88 -9.47 11.13
C GLU A 117 -9.72 -8.56 12.03
N ALA A 118 -9.10 -7.94 13.04
CA ALA A 118 -9.78 -6.98 13.91
C ALA A 118 -10.18 -5.71 13.15
N ASP A 119 -9.40 -5.26 12.19
CA ASP A 119 -9.74 -4.11 11.34
C ASP A 119 -10.89 -4.45 10.41
N ILE A 120 -10.91 -5.65 9.83
CA ILE A 120 -12.02 -6.15 9.04
C ILE A 120 -13.30 -6.21 9.90
N ALA A 121 -13.24 -6.77 11.10
CA ALA A 121 -14.37 -6.83 12.02
C ALA A 121 -14.90 -5.42 12.39
N ARG A 122 -14.00 -4.45 12.59
CA ARG A 122 -14.37 -3.04 12.83
C ARG A 122 -15.08 -2.43 11.62
N LEU A 123 -14.55 -2.63 10.39
CA LEU A 123 -15.20 -2.17 9.17
C LEU A 123 -16.62 -2.72 9.07
N LEU A 124 -16.80 -4.02 9.33
CA LEU A 124 -18.07 -4.71 9.26
C LEU A 124 -19.06 -4.35 10.38
N SER A 125 -18.63 -3.59 11.39
CA SER A 125 -19.51 -3.05 12.44
C SER A 125 -19.94 -1.60 12.19
N LEU A 126 -19.40 -0.92 11.17
CA LEU A 126 -19.71 0.48 10.90
C LEU A 126 -21.14 0.69 10.39
N GLU A 127 -21.67 1.86 10.71
CA GLU A 127 -22.87 2.42 10.11
C GLU A 127 -22.48 3.66 9.32
N VAL A 128 -22.58 3.56 7.99
CA VAL A 128 -22.07 4.57 7.08
C VAL A 128 -23.09 4.89 5.96
N SER A 129 -22.96 6.07 5.39
CA SER A 129 -23.67 6.44 4.16
C SER A 129 -23.10 5.70 2.98
N GLY A 130 -21.77 5.61 2.92
CA GLY A 130 -21.10 4.89 1.85
C GLY A 130 -19.72 4.37 2.24
N ILE A 131 -19.16 3.55 1.35
CA ILE A 131 -17.82 3.00 1.45
C ILE A 131 -17.08 3.26 0.13
N TRP A 132 -15.84 3.69 0.23
CA TRP A 132 -14.94 3.76 -0.90
C TRP A 132 -13.78 2.78 -0.71
N PHE A 133 -13.71 1.77 -1.58
CA PHE A 133 -12.58 0.85 -1.70
C PHE A 133 -11.55 1.43 -2.67
N ASN A 134 -10.47 1.98 -2.11
CA ASN A 134 -9.35 2.47 -2.90
C ASN A 134 -8.43 1.31 -3.28
N GLU A 135 -8.12 1.16 -4.57
CA GLU A 135 -7.45 0.00 -5.17
C GLU A 135 -8.23 -1.31 -4.89
N ALA A 136 -9.48 -1.36 -5.37
CA ALA A 136 -10.42 -2.45 -5.09
C ALA A 136 -9.90 -3.85 -5.49
N ARG A 137 -8.98 -3.94 -6.45
CA ARG A 137 -8.32 -5.20 -6.84
C ARG A 137 -7.52 -5.86 -5.70
N GLU A 138 -7.11 -5.09 -4.71
CA GLU A 138 -6.37 -5.58 -3.54
C GLU A 138 -7.29 -6.07 -2.40
N ILE A 139 -8.60 -5.79 -2.50
CA ILE A 139 -9.57 -6.07 -1.45
C ILE A 139 -10.13 -7.48 -1.62
N ASN A 140 -10.27 -8.21 -0.51
CA ASN A 140 -10.86 -9.53 -0.52
C ASN A 140 -12.37 -9.47 -0.81
N GLU A 141 -12.87 -10.36 -1.67
CA GLU A 141 -14.28 -10.46 -2.06
C GLU A 141 -15.24 -10.53 -0.87
N LYS A 142 -14.89 -11.30 0.18
CA LYS A 142 -15.72 -11.45 1.39
C LYS A 142 -15.90 -10.12 2.13
N VAL A 143 -14.86 -9.28 2.13
CA VAL A 143 -14.93 -7.93 2.72
C VAL A 143 -15.86 -7.05 1.90
N HIS A 144 -15.75 -7.09 0.56
CA HIS A 144 -16.62 -6.34 -0.34
C HIS A 144 -18.09 -6.74 -0.14
N ILE A 145 -18.42 -8.04 -0.18
CA ILE A 145 -19.78 -8.55 -0.01
C ILE A 145 -20.37 -8.12 1.35
N ALA A 146 -19.60 -8.29 2.42
CA ALA A 146 -20.06 -7.97 3.77
C ALA A 146 -20.23 -6.45 3.98
N ALA A 147 -19.43 -5.63 3.29
CA ALA A 147 -19.51 -4.17 3.33
C ALA A 147 -20.78 -3.61 2.67
N ILE A 148 -21.35 -4.28 1.68
CA ILE A 148 -22.63 -3.90 1.06
C ILE A 148 -23.74 -3.74 2.11
N GLY A 149 -23.77 -4.59 3.12
CA GLY A 149 -24.74 -4.51 4.20
C GLY A 149 -24.49 -3.36 5.21
N ARG A 150 -23.46 -2.53 5.02
CA ARG A 150 -23.10 -1.42 5.93
C ARG A 150 -23.43 -0.05 5.38
N ILE A 151 -23.55 0.09 4.06
CA ILE A 151 -23.92 1.35 3.41
C ILE A 151 -25.41 1.67 3.66
N GLY A 152 -25.74 2.95 3.62
CA GLY A 152 -27.11 3.42 3.79
C GLY A 152 -27.63 3.39 5.24
N ARG A 153 -26.78 3.13 6.24
CA ARG A 153 -27.18 3.09 7.65
C ARG A 153 -27.00 4.42 8.40
N TYR A 154 -26.33 5.38 7.78
CA TYR A 154 -26.14 6.71 8.35
C TYR A 154 -26.47 7.81 7.33
N PRO A 155 -27.25 8.86 7.71
CA PRO A 155 -27.92 9.02 8.99
C PRO A 155 -29.01 7.96 9.22
N SER A 156 -29.30 7.68 10.50
CA SER A 156 -30.37 6.74 10.86
C SER A 156 -31.77 7.37 10.73
N LYS A 157 -32.81 6.55 10.72
CA LYS A 157 -34.20 7.02 10.73
C LYS A 157 -34.54 7.88 11.97
N LEU A 158 -33.80 7.75 13.09
CA LEU A 158 -33.92 8.63 14.26
C LEU A 158 -33.45 10.05 13.98
N MET A 159 -32.45 10.20 13.13
CA MET A 159 -31.90 11.51 12.74
C MET A 159 -32.67 12.13 11.58
N LEU A 160 -33.18 11.30 10.71
CA LEU A 160 -33.93 11.65 9.51
C LEU A 160 -35.12 10.71 9.38
N PRO A 161 -36.27 11.01 9.98
CA PRO A 161 -37.45 10.17 9.96
C PRO A 161 -38.13 10.10 8.58
N ASP A 162 -39.03 9.15 8.46
CA ASP A 162 -39.91 9.03 7.28
C ASP A 162 -40.72 10.31 7.09
N GLU A 163 -40.87 10.77 5.86
CA GLU A 163 -41.81 11.82 5.48
C GLU A 163 -43.16 11.17 5.23
N VAL A 164 -44.20 11.68 5.89
CA VAL A 164 -45.55 11.14 5.75
C VAL A 164 -46.53 12.20 5.22
N ASP A 165 -47.53 11.77 4.48
CA ASP A 165 -48.64 12.63 4.07
C ASP A 165 -49.60 12.92 5.22
N VAL A 166 -50.65 13.68 4.92
CA VAL A 166 -51.69 14.06 5.90
C VAL A 166 -52.53 12.86 6.38
N GLN A 167 -52.49 11.75 5.67
CA GLN A 167 -53.13 10.48 6.02
C GLN A 167 -52.24 9.53 6.79
N GLY A 168 -50.91 9.85 6.95
CA GLY A 168 -49.94 9.04 7.61
C GLY A 168 -49.23 8.00 6.72
N ASN A 169 -49.42 8.06 5.40
CA ASN A 169 -48.70 7.19 4.47
C ASN A 169 -47.28 7.71 4.25
N ILE A 170 -46.33 6.81 4.18
CA ILE A 170 -44.91 7.17 3.89
C ILE A 170 -44.83 7.59 2.41
N ILE A 171 -44.51 8.88 2.19
CA ILE A 171 -44.24 9.45 0.86
C ILE A 171 -42.74 9.37 0.54
N ARG A 172 -41.88 9.31 1.58
CA ARG A 172 -40.44 9.12 1.44
C ARG A 172 -39.85 8.47 2.69
N GLU A 173 -39.12 7.41 2.49
CA GLU A 173 -38.42 6.73 3.61
C GLU A 173 -37.38 7.64 4.25
N GLY A 174 -37.23 7.50 5.58
CA GLY A 174 -36.21 8.17 6.35
C GLY A 174 -34.86 7.46 6.29
N GLY A 175 -33.87 8.08 6.89
CA GLY A 175 -32.50 7.59 6.91
C GLY A 175 -31.65 8.08 5.73
N CYS A 176 -30.65 7.32 5.34
CA CYS A 176 -29.74 7.69 4.28
C CYS A 176 -30.42 7.66 2.90
N ASP A 177 -30.46 8.80 2.23
CA ASP A 177 -31.02 8.92 0.88
C ASP A 177 -30.03 8.56 -0.22
N ARG A 178 -28.74 8.66 0.07
CA ARG A 178 -27.65 8.58 -0.90
C ARG A 178 -26.66 7.50 -0.50
N PRO A 179 -27.12 6.22 -0.40
CA PRO A 179 -26.19 5.12 -0.14
C PRO A 179 -25.29 4.91 -1.36
N VAL A 180 -23.97 4.84 -1.15
CA VAL A 180 -23.03 4.64 -2.25
C VAL A 180 -21.88 3.73 -1.88
N MET A 181 -21.49 2.87 -2.82
CA MET A 181 -20.23 2.13 -2.79
C MET A 181 -19.40 2.57 -3.98
N LEU A 182 -18.21 3.10 -3.70
CA LEU A 182 -17.26 3.53 -4.71
C LEU A 182 -16.09 2.57 -4.76
N LEU A 183 -15.66 2.22 -5.96
CA LEU A 183 -14.48 1.39 -6.20
C LEU A 183 -13.60 2.10 -7.22
N ASP A 184 -12.34 2.35 -6.89
CA ASP A 184 -11.34 2.71 -7.88
C ASP A 184 -10.28 1.62 -7.98
N THR A 185 -9.79 1.36 -9.18
CA THR A 185 -8.86 0.27 -9.42
C THR A 185 -8.04 0.48 -10.68
N ASN A 186 -6.85 -0.12 -10.72
CA ASN A 186 -6.25 -0.55 -11.97
C ASN A 186 -6.89 -1.88 -12.41
N PRO A 187 -6.76 -2.30 -13.67
CA PRO A 187 -7.31 -3.57 -14.13
C PRO A 187 -6.95 -4.73 -13.22
N PRO A 188 -7.94 -5.51 -12.77
CA PRO A 188 -7.67 -6.72 -11.99
C PRO A 188 -7.18 -7.89 -12.87
N GLU A 189 -6.87 -9.01 -12.25
CA GLU A 189 -6.60 -10.26 -12.94
C GLU A 189 -7.88 -10.85 -13.51
N GLU A 190 -7.79 -11.51 -14.70
CA GLU A 190 -8.93 -12.05 -15.45
C GLU A 190 -9.80 -13.07 -14.68
N ASP A 191 -9.26 -13.73 -13.66
CA ASP A 191 -10.00 -14.71 -12.85
C ASP A 191 -10.39 -14.18 -11.46
N SER A 192 -10.07 -12.93 -11.14
CA SER A 192 -10.41 -12.34 -9.86
C SER A 192 -11.92 -12.10 -9.71
N TRP A 193 -12.37 -12.00 -8.46
CA TRP A 193 -13.76 -11.64 -8.16
C TRP A 193 -14.16 -10.30 -8.80
N LEU A 194 -13.21 -9.35 -8.84
CA LEU A 194 -13.48 -8.01 -9.37
C LEU A 194 -13.63 -8.03 -10.90
N TYR A 195 -12.84 -8.85 -11.61
CA TYR A 195 -13.03 -9.07 -13.04
C TYR A 195 -14.42 -9.66 -13.34
N LYS A 196 -14.81 -10.70 -12.59
CA LYS A 196 -16.13 -11.33 -12.74
C LYS A 196 -17.26 -10.34 -12.47
N LEU A 197 -17.10 -9.46 -11.47
CA LEU A 197 -18.05 -8.40 -11.16
C LEU A 197 -18.17 -7.38 -12.30
N ILE A 198 -17.06 -7.03 -12.96
CA ILE A 198 -17.02 -6.05 -14.03
C ILE A 198 -17.56 -6.63 -15.34
N GLU A 199 -17.09 -7.82 -15.73
CA GLU A 199 -17.28 -8.36 -17.08
C GLU A 199 -18.37 -9.44 -17.17
N GLU A 200 -18.59 -10.21 -16.11
CA GLU A 200 -19.47 -11.39 -16.19
C GLU A 200 -20.80 -11.18 -15.45
N ASN A 201 -20.78 -10.53 -14.30
CA ASN A 201 -21.92 -10.46 -13.38
C ASN A 201 -22.16 -9.05 -12.82
N THR A 202 -22.18 -8.04 -13.70
CA THR A 202 -22.42 -6.65 -13.28
C THR A 202 -23.85 -6.45 -12.79
N PRO A 203 -24.08 -6.09 -11.50
CA PRO A 203 -25.43 -5.86 -10.97
C PRO A 203 -26.11 -4.66 -11.64
N GLU A 204 -27.45 -4.68 -11.72
CA GLU A 204 -28.22 -3.56 -12.32
C GLU A 204 -27.99 -2.22 -11.63
N ASN A 205 -27.75 -2.22 -10.32
CA ASN A 205 -27.47 -1.02 -9.52
C ASN A 205 -26.00 -0.61 -9.53
N MET A 206 -25.19 -1.20 -10.40
CA MET A 206 -23.77 -0.88 -10.59
C MET A 206 -23.52 -0.18 -11.93
N ALA A 207 -22.61 0.79 -11.94
CA ALA A 207 -22.02 1.39 -13.13
C ALA A 207 -20.51 1.21 -13.14
N VAL A 208 -19.96 0.89 -14.31
CA VAL A 208 -18.52 0.69 -14.53
C VAL A 208 -18.02 1.74 -15.51
N TYR A 209 -16.99 2.46 -15.15
CA TYR A 209 -16.34 3.51 -15.92
C TYR A 209 -14.90 3.11 -16.21
N ILE A 210 -14.57 2.96 -17.48
CA ILE A 210 -13.23 2.57 -17.95
C ILE A 210 -12.60 3.78 -18.61
N GLN A 211 -11.48 4.25 -18.04
CA GLN A 211 -10.72 5.37 -18.60
C GLN A 211 -9.87 4.91 -19.80
N PRO A 212 -9.56 5.82 -20.73
CA PRO A 212 -8.61 5.53 -21.79
C PRO A 212 -7.25 5.07 -21.25
N PRO A 213 -6.54 4.18 -21.98
CA PRO A 213 -5.19 3.78 -21.62
C PRO A 213 -4.22 4.97 -21.66
N ALA A 214 -3.19 4.93 -20.82
CA ALA A 214 -2.14 5.97 -20.83
C ALA A 214 -1.20 5.86 -22.02
N LEU A 215 -1.05 4.66 -22.59
CA LEU A 215 -0.24 4.42 -23.79
C LEU A 215 -1.12 3.95 -24.95
N ILE A 216 -0.74 4.29 -26.17
CA ILE A 216 -1.37 3.76 -27.38
C ILE A 216 -1.19 2.24 -27.39
N PRO A 217 -2.27 1.45 -27.60
CA PRO A 217 -2.20 -0.01 -27.61
C PRO A 217 -1.11 -0.54 -28.54
N GLY A 218 -0.29 -1.46 -28.04
CA GLY A 218 0.80 -2.06 -28.81
C GLY A 218 2.05 -1.21 -28.99
N THR A 219 2.09 0.01 -28.46
CA THR A 219 3.25 0.91 -28.49
C THR A 219 3.69 1.31 -27.07
N TYR A 220 4.75 2.09 -26.97
CA TYR A 220 5.20 2.77 -25.74
C TYR A 220 4.94 4.27 -25.76
N ASP A 221 4.25 4.76 -26.80
CA ASP A 221 3.94 6.18 -26.96
C ASP A 221 2.75 6.56 -26.07
N VAL A 222 2.83 7.76 -25.50
CA VAL A 222 1.74 8.29 -24.65
C VAL A 222 0.49 8.51 -25.52
N ASN A 223 -0.64 8.02 -25.01
CA ASN A 223 -1.92 8.22 -25.67
C ASN A 223 -2.38 9.68 -25.46
N PRO A 224 -2.62 10.44 -26.55
CA PRO A 224 -3.12 11.81 -26.43
C PRO A 224 -4.51 11.92 -25.79
N ASP A 225 -5.30 10.85 -25.84
CA ASP A 225 -6.63 10.78 -25.21
C ASP A 225 -6.55 10.32 -23.73
N ALA A 226 -5.35 10.08 -23.18
CA ALA A 226 -5.20 9.74 -21.78
C ALA A 226 -5.68 10.88 -20.89
N GLU A 227 -6.45 10.54 -19.87
CA GLU A 227 -7.03 11.52 -18.95
C GLU A 227 -6.02 12.03 -17.91
N ASN A 228 -6.20 13.30 -17.48
CA ASN A 228 -5.41 13.94 -16.40
C ASN A 228 -3.96 14.29 -16.77
N LEU A 229 -3.59 14.30 -18.05
CA LEU A 229 -2.21 14.58 -18.49
C LEU A 229 -1.72 15.96 -18.02
N GLU A 230 -2.61 16.97 -17.99
CA GLU A 230 -2.31 18.34 -17.59
C GLU A 230 -1.86 18.47 -16.13
N ASN A 231 -2.21 17.50 -15.25
CA ASN A 231 -1.85 17.48 -13.84
C ASN A 231 -0.67 16.56 -13.52
N LEU A 232 -0.06 15.95 -14.55
CA LEU A 232 1.10 15.08 -14.41
C LEU A 232 2.38 15.77 -14.90
N PRO A 233 3.56 15.40 -14.38
CA PRO A 233 4.83 15.79 -14.99
C PRO A 233 4.87 15.41 -16.48
N LYS A 234 5.50 16.26 -17.31
CA LYS A 234 5.54 16.08 -18.76
C LYS A 234 6.01 14.72 -19.25
N ASP A 235 6.97 14.13 -18.53
CA ASP A 235 7.62 12.84 -18.83
C ASP A 235 7.16 11.71 -17.92
N TYR A 236 6.01 11.88 -17.26
CA TYR A 236 5.51 10.94 -16.25
C TYR A 236 5.39 9.51 -16.80
N TYR A 237 4.70 9.32 -17.93
CA TYR A 237 4.53 7.99 -18.52
C TYR A 237 5.80 7.49 -19.21
N ASP A 238 6.57 8.35 -19.86
CA ASP A 238 7.86 7.99 -20.46
C ASP A 238 8.84 7.45 -19.40
N THR A 239 8.86 8.07 -18.24
CA THR A 239 9.69 7.62 -17.11
C THR A 239 9.25 6.25 -16.61
N GLN A 240 7.95 5.99 -16.50
CA GLN A 240 7.43 4.71 -16.09
C GLN A 240 7.70 3.60 -17.11
N VAL A 241 7.53 3.89 -18.40
CA VAL A 241 7.89 2.96 -19.49
C VAL A 241 9.36 2.59 -19.41
N LYS A 242 10.26 3.57 -19.30
CA LYS A 242 11.70 3.32 -19.17
C LYS A 242 12.05 2.48 -17.95
N ALA A 243 11.40 2.73 -16.83
CA ALA A 243 11.60 1.96 -15.61
C ALA A 243 11.08 0.51 -15.71
N ALA A 244 10.00 0.32 -16.47
CA ALA A 244 9.31 -0.98 -16.58
C ALA A 244 9.56 -1.67 -17.93
N ILE A 245 10.54 -1.27 -18.72
CA ILE A 245 10.73 -1.75 -20.11
C ILE A 245 10.85 -3.28 -20.25
N ASN A 246 11.32 -3.96 -19.22
CA ASN A 246 11.42 -5.43 -19.16
C ASN A 246 10.27 -6.09 -18.39
N ASN A 247 9.24 -5.33 -18.02
CA ASN A 247 8.07 -5.82 -17.30
C ASN A 247 6.80 -5.47 -18.08
N GLU A 248 6.56 -6.21 -19.16
CA GLU A 248 5.42 -5.98 -20.05
C GLU A 248 4.09 -6.13 -19.33
N GLU A 249 4.01 -7.00 -18.33
CA GLU A 249 2.81 -7.17 -17.50
C GLU A 249 2.46 -5.89 -16.73
N TYR A 250 3.46 -5.24 -16.14
CA TYR A 250 3.27 -3.94 -15.50
C TYR A 250 2.76 -2.90 -16.49
N ILE A 251 3.39 -2.81 -17.66
CA ILE A 251 2.99 -1.86 -18.72
C ILE A 251 1.56 -2.12 -19.16
N ASN A 252 1.19 -3.39 -19.38
CA ASN A 252 -0.15 -3.76 -19.79
C ASN A 252 -1.21 -3.39 -18.76
N VAL A 253 -0.99 -3.73 -17.49
CA VAL A 253 -1.97 -3.48 -16.43
C VAL A 253 -2.02 -1.99 -16.06
N TYR A 254 -0.89 -1.38 -15.75
CA TYR A 254 -0.86 -0.05 -15.14
C TYR A 254 -0.83 1.11 -16.13
N LEU A 255 -0.38 0.86 -17.37
CA LEU A 255 -0.28 1.92 -18.38
C LEU A 255 -1.24 1.72 -19.57
N ARG A 256 -1.39 0.47 -20.05
CA ARG A 256 -2.32 0.18 -21.17
C ARG A 256 -3.73 -0.15 -20.74
N ASN A 257 -3.99 -0.16 -19.44
CA ASN A 257 -5.31 -0.43 -18.88
C ASN A 257 -5.89 -1.80 -19.32
N MET A 258 -5.04 -2.81 -19.45
CA MET A 258 -5.41 -4.18 -19.83
C MET A 258 -5.53 -5.06 -18.60
N TYR A 259 -6.46 -6.03 -18.62
CA TYR A 259 -6.58 -7.01 -17.53
C TYR A 259 -5.28 -7.78 -17.33
N GLY A 260 -4.95 -8.03 -16.06
CA GLY A 260 -3.78 -8.80 -15.69
C GLY A 260 -4.02 -10.30 -15.82
N ARG A 261 -2.93 -11.06 -15.82
CA ARG A 261 -3.01 -12.51 -15.71
C ARG A 261 -3.21 -12.92 -14.26
N THR A 262 -3.61 -14.16 -14.00
CA THR A 262 -3.79 -14.65 -12.63
C THR A 262 -2.45 -14.66 -11.86
N ASN A 263 -2.50 -14.48 -10.53
CA ASN A 263 -1.31 -14.59 -9.69
C ASN A 263 -0.75 -16.02 -9.61
N ALA A 264 -1.48 -17.03 -10.07
CA ALA A 264 -1.03 -18.42 -10.08
C ALA A 264 0.25 -18.59 -10.90
N GLY A 265 1.37 -18.81 -10.22
CA GLY A 265 2.69 -18.92 -10.84
C GLY A 265 3.33 -17.59 -11.25
N LYS A 266 2.74 -16.44 -10.93
CA LYS A 266 3.33 -15.09 -11.14
C LYS A 266 4.43 -14.80 -10.11
N PRO A 267 5.45 -14.01 -10.47
CA PRO A 267 6.43 -13.50 -9.52
C PRO A 267 5.76 -12.70 -8.41
N VAL A 268 6.21 -12.86 -7.18
CA VAL A 268 5.75 -12.02 -6.04
C VAL A 268 6.22 -10.58 -6.21
N PHE A 269 7.36 -10.37 -6.87
CA PHE A 269 7.95 -9.04 -7.10
C PHE A 269 8.00 -8.70 -8.60
N PRO A 270 6.87 -8.41 -9.25
CA PRO A 270 6.85 -8.06 -10.68
C PRO A 270 7.57 -6.75 -10.99
N MET A 271 7.80 -5.90 -9.97
CA MET A 271 8.55 -4.65 -10.09
C MET A 271 10.07 -4.84 -10.18
N PHE A 272 10.58 -6.06 -9.94
CA PHE A 272 12.01 -6.32 -10.05
C PHE A 272 12.45 -6.28 -11.50
N ASN A 273 13.32 -5.31 -11.81
CA ASN A 273 13.89 -5.13 -13.14
C ASN A 273 15.41 -5.39 -13.08
N PRO A 274 15.93 -6.47 -13.70
CA PRO A 274 17.36 -6.77 -13.69
C PRO A 274 18.25 -5.62 -14.19
N GLY A 275 17.80 -4.91 -15.23
CA GLY A 275 18.55 -3.78 -15.80
C GLY A 275 18.66 -2.57 -14.87
N LEU A 276 17.77 -2.47 -13.87
CA LEU A 276 17.72 -1.37 -12.91
C LEU A 276 18.32 -1.77 -11.55
N HIS A 277 17.99 -2.97 -11.04
CA HIS A 277 18.27 -3.38 -9.67
C HIS A 277 19.52 -4.23 -9.52
N ILE A 278 20.14 -4.70 -10.62
CA ILE A 278 21.42 -5.38 -10.57
C ILE A 278 22.54 -4.39 -10.90
N ALA A 279 23.54 -4.30 -10.03
CA ALA A 279 24.68 -3.44 -10.27
C ALA A 279 25.47 -3.87 -11.52
N ARG A 280 26.03 -2.92 -12.25
CA ARG A 280 26.85 -3.19 -13.45
C ARG A 280 28.18 -3.90 -13.15
N GLY A 281 28.58 -3.91 -11.90
CA GLY A 281 29.80 -4.57 -11.40
C GLY A 281 29.70 -4.85 -9.90
N PRO A 282 30.70 -5.50 -9.31
CA PRO A 282 30.71 -5.81 -7.88
C PRO A 282 30.55 -4.55 -7.02
N LEU A 283 29.72 -4.64 -5.99
CA LEU A 283 29.53 -3.57 -5.02
C LEU A 283 30.59 -3.66 -3.91
N THR A 284 31.13 -2.52 -3.51
CA THR A 284 32.10 -2.43 -2.42
C THR A 284 31.41 -1.98 -1.13
N PRO A 285 31.41 -2.79 -0.06
CA PRO A 285 30.85 -2.41 1.23
C PRO A 285 31.62 -1.23 1.86
N ASN A 286 30.88 -0.30 2.50
CA ASN A 286 31.48 0.83 3.21
C ASN A 286 31.74 0.46 4.68
N PRO A 287 33.01 0.43 5.16
CA PRO A 287 33.33 0.04 6.53
C PRO A 287 32.81 1.00 7.60
N LEU A 288 32.41 2.22 7.22
CA LEU A 288 31.84 3.20 8.14
C LEU A 288 30.33 3.00 8.37
N LEU A 289 29.68 2.14 7.59
CA LEU A 289 28.26 1.82 7.74
C LEU A 289 28.08 0.44 8.35
N PRO A 290 27.09 0.24 9.24
CA PRO A 290 26.80 -1.06 9.78
C PRO A 290 26.26 -2.00 8.70
N LEU A 291 26.63 -3.27 8.75
CA LEU A 291 26.13 -4.34 7.90
C LEU A 291 24.91 -4.98 8.56
N GLY A 292 23.75 -4.81 7.95
CA GLY A 292 22.51 -5.51 8.32
C GLY A 292 22.44 -6.86 7.61
N ILE A 293 21.99 -7.88 8.33
CA ILE A 293 21.85 -9.25 7.81
C ILE A 293 20.40 -9.69 8.04
N GLY A 294 19.57 -9.62 6.99
CA GLY A 294 18.24 -10.22 7.00
C GLY A 294 18.35 -11.73 7.08
N PHE A 295 17.57 -12.38 7.95
CA PHE A 295 17.73 -13.81 8.22
C PHE A 295 16.38 -14.52 8.30
N ASP A 296 16.16 -15.47 7.43
CA ASP A 296 15.07 -16.43 7.48
C ASP A 296 15.64 -17.78 7.99
N PRO A 297 15.45 -18.12 9.29
CA PRO A 297 15.99 -19.32 9.88
C PRO A 297 15.16 -20.56 9.55
N GLY A 298 15.84 -21.71 9.56
CA GLY A 298 15.25 -23.01 9.34
C GLY A 298 16.31 -24.04 8.96
N LEU A 299 15.92 -25.24 8.58
CA LEU A 299 16.82 -26.21 7.94
C LEU A 299 17.24 -25.72 6.55
N ASN A 300 16.32 -25.03 5.88
CA ASN A 300 16.60 -24.29 4.65
C ASN A 300 16.62 -22.81 5.02
N SER A 301 17.78 -22.22 5.11
CA SER A 301 17.94 -20.84 5.57
C SER A 301 18.25 -19.88 4.43
N GLY A 302 17.72 -18.65 4.54
CA GLY A 302 18.08 -17.52 3.69
C GLY A 302 18.74 -16.41 4.49
N LEU A 303 19.82 -15.81 3.96
CA LEU A 303 20.46 -14.63 4.52
C LEU A 303 20.75 -13.60 3.43
N VAL A 304 20.50 -12.33 3.72
CA VAL A 304 20.77 -11.20 2.82
C VAL A 304 21.62 -10.19 3.55
N PHE A 305 22.80 -9.89 3.01
CA PHE A 305 23.80 -8.99 3.59
C PHE A 305 23.73 -7.64 2.88
N GLY A 306 23.41 -6.58 3.59
CA GLY A 306 23.25 -5.27 2.98
C GLY A 306 23.52 -4.10 3.91
N GLN A 307 23.77 -2.94 3.31
CA GLN A 307 23.94 -1.67 3.98
C GLN A 307 22.95 -0.65 3.48
N TYR A 308 22.38 0.13 4.39
CA TYR A 308 21.54 1.26 4.06
C TYR A 308 22.40 2.53 4.06
N THR A 309 22.48 3.21 2.93
CA THR A 309 23.29 4.40 2.74
C THR A 309 22.60 5.65 3.28
N LEU A 310 23.35 6.71 3.54
CA LEU A 310 22.81 8.02 3.90
C LEU A 310 21.95 8.62 2.79
N GLY A 311 22.21 8.26 1.53
CA GLY A 311 21.41 8.66 0.37
C GLY A 311 20.11 7.85 0.20
N GLY A 312 19.80 6.95 1.14
CA GLY A 312 18.53 6.20 1.12
C GLY A 312 18.52 4.96 0.22
N GLN A 313 19.68 4.47 -0.21
CA GLN A 313 19.79 3.21 -0.96
C GLN A 313 20.05 2.03 -0.03
N LEU A 314 19.46 0.89 -0.32
CA LEU A 314 19.80 -0.41 0.23
C LEU A 314 20.67 -1.17 -0.77
N LEU A 315 21.95 -1.29 -0.44
CA LEU A 315 22.95 -2.01 -1.23
C LEU A 315 23.10 -3.43 -0.70
N ILE A 316 22.78 -4.42 -1.51
CA ILE A 316 22.88 -5.85 -1.17
C ILE A 316 24.14 -6.43 -1.78
N TYR A 317 25.03 -6.93 -0.94
CA TYR A 317 26.36 -7.44 -1.34
C TYR A 317 26.40 -8.95 -1.50
N ASP A 318 25.74 -9.69 -0.60
CA ASP A 318 25.71 -11.15 -0.62
C ASP A 318 24.33 -11.67 -0.24
N CYS A 319 24.03 -12.85 -0.76
CA CYS A 319 22.90 -13.65 -0.34
C CYS A 319 23.33 -15.11 -0.18
N LEU A 320 23.09 -15.68 0.99
CA LEU A 320 23.28 -17.11 1.23
C LEU A 320 21.92 -17.82 1.21
N SER A 321 21.88 -18.97 0.58
CA SER A 321 20.76 -19.90 0.64
C SER A 321 21.33 -21.28 0.95
N THR A 322 20.83 -21.93 2.00
CA THR A 322 21.32 -23.24 2.43
C THR A 322 20.19 -24.25 2.51
N GLN A 323 20.53 -25.55 2.42
CA GLN A 323 19.61 -26.65 2.53
C GLN A 323 20.09 -27.63 3.59
N ASP A 324 19.20 -28.23 4.33
CA ASP A 324 19.45 -29.26 5.35
C ASP A 324 20.55 -28.89 6.34
N MET A 325 20.59 -27.60 6.73
CA MET A 325 21.63 -27.07 7.61
C MET A 325 21.00 -26.28 8.76
N GLY A 326 21.11 -26.81 9.97
CA GLY A 326 20.65 -26.12 11.19
C GLY A 326 21.48 -24.87 11.52
N THR A 327 20.90 -23.95 12.28
CA THR A 327 21.44 -22.61 12.57
C THR A 327 22.86 -22.64 13.15
N GLU A 328 23.20 -23.55 14.07
CA GLU A 328 24.55 -23.65 14.65
C GLU A 328 25.59 -23.95 13.56
N ARG A 329 25.35 -24.96 12.73
CA ARG A 329 26.26 -25.30 11.63
C ARG A 329 26.36 -24.18 10.59
N LEU A 330 25.25 -23.50 10.30
CA LEU A 330 25.21 -22.36 9.39
C LEU A 330 26.12 -21.24 9.88
N ILE A 331 26.04 -20.92 11.18
CA ILE A 331 26.91 -19.90 11.80
C ILE A 331 28.40 -20.26 11.63
N ASP A 332 28.77 -21.47 11.97
CA ASP A 332 30.20 -21.86 11.99
C ASP A 332 30.75 -22.10 10.59
N LEU A 333 30.02 -22.70 9.69
CA LEU A 333 30.49 -23.13 8.36
C LEU A 333 30.29 -22.09 7.26
N LYS A 334 29.38 -21.13 7.42
CA LYS A 334 29.08 -20.16 6.37
C LYS A 334 29.17 -18.71 6.84
N ILE A 335 28.52 -18.36 7.95
CA ILE A 335 28.42 -16.96 8.39
C ILE A 335 29.78 -16.45 8.88
N LYS A 336 30.41 -17.12 9.85
CA LYS A 336 31.70 -16.70 10.39
C LYS A 336 32.81 -16.63 9.32
N PRO A 337 32.98 -17.63 8.42
CA PRO A 337 33.93 -17.53 7.32
C PRO A 337 33.69 -16.32 6.41
N LEU A 338 32.43 -16.10 5.97
CA LEU A 338 32.10 -14.97 5.12
C LEU A 338 32.41 -13.62 5.81
N LEU A 339 32.02 -13.49 7.08
CA LEU A 339 32.26 -12.26 7.85
C LEU A 339 33.76 -12.02 8.06
N SER A 340 34.54 -13.06 8.33
CA SER A 340 36.00 -12.92 8.53
C SER A 340 36.76 -12.60 7.25
N GLN A 341 36.29 -13.09 6.10
CA GLN A 341 36.95 -12.90 4.80
C GLN A 341 36.58 -11.56 4.16
N LYS A 342 35.25 -11.24 4.10
CA LYS A 342 34.73 -10.10 3.33
C LYS A 342 34.36 -8.90 4.20
N TYR A 343 33.94 -9.13 5.45
CA TYR A 343 33.39 -8.10 6.33
C TYR A 343 34.16 -7.93 7.65
N LYS A 344 35.45 -8.22 7.64
CA LYS A 344 36.32 -8.07 8.83
C LYS A 344 36.32 -6.61 9.31
N GLY A 345 35.93 -6.39 10.56
CA GLY A 345 35.91 -5.07 11.18
C GLY A 345 34.60 -4.28 10.99
N PHE A 346 33.65 -4.82 10.27
CA PHE A 346 32.33 -4.18 10.14
C PHE A 346 31.49 -4.37 11.42
N GLU A 347 30.78 -3.35 11.83
CA GLU A 347 29.69 -3.54 12.80
C GLU A 347 28.57 -4.31 12.12
N THR A 348 28.27 -5.51 12.64
CA THR A 348 27.26 -6.40 12.07
C THR A 348 26.09 -6.62 13.02
N PHE A 349 24.88 -6.75 12.48
CA PHE A 349 23.69 -7.14 13.24
C PHE A 349 22.72 -7.96 12.38
N PHE A 350 22.04 -8.89 13.03
CA PHE A 350 21.05 -9.75 12.39
C PHE A 350 19.63 -9.21 12.55
N ILE A 351 18.82 -9.39 11.54
CA ILE A 351 17.39 -9.04 11.48
C ILE A 351 16.65 -10.33 11.13
N PRO A 352 16.40 -11.21 12.10
CA PRO A 352 15.69 -12.45 11.85
C PRO A 352 14.18 -12.23 11.73
N ASP A 353 13.48 -13.27 11.24
CA ASP A 353 12.04 -13.39 11.43
C ASP A 353 11.70 -13.22 12.93
N PRO A 354 10.75 -12.37 13.30
CA PRO A 354 10.27 -12.29 14.67
C PRO A 354 9.83 -13.65 15.26
N ALA A 355 9.27 -14.54 14.42
CA ALA A 355 8.91 -15.90 14.84
C ALA A 355 10.12 -16.77 15.22
N ALA A 356 11.34 -16.41 14.78
CA ALA A 356 12.57 -17.10 15.12
C ALA A 356 12.92 -17.06 16.63
N ASN A 357 12.24 -16.22 17.39
CA ASN A 357 12.35 -16.14 18.85
C ASN A 357 11.40 -17.14 19.57
N ASN A 358 10.51 -17.81 18.85
CA ASN A 358 9.59 -18.80 19.42
C ASN A 358 10.30 -20.16 19.51
N ARG A 359 10.17 -20.81 20.68
CA ARG A 359 10.68 -22.18 20.88
C ARG A 359 9.83 -23.16 20.08
N SER A 360 10.47 -24.03 19.30
CA SER A 360 9.80 -25.21 18.77
C SER A 360 9.71 -26.28 19.85
N SER A 361 8.71 -27.15 19.77
CA SER A 361 8.52 -28.25 20.74
C SER A 361 9.68 -29.27 20.79
N ASN A 362 10.58 -29.22 19.79
CA ASN A 362 11.69 -30.17 19.64
C ASN A 362 13.08 -29.57 19.86
N ASP A 363 13.22 -28.24 19.99
CA ASP A 363 14.51 -27.56 20.16
C ASP A 363 14.52 -26.72 21.43
N GLU A 364 15.48 -26.99 22.32
CA GLU A 364 15.69 -26.20 23.53
C GLU A 364 16.17 -24.76 23.26
N LYS A 365 16.81 -24.51 22.09
CA LYS A 365 17.38 -23.22 21.69
C LYS A 365 16.78 -22.70 20.40
N THR A 366 16.43 -21.43 20.41
CA THR A 366 15.95 -20.73 19.22
C THR A 366 17.11 -20.35 18.27
N ALA A 367 16.80 -20.04 17.01
CA ALA A 367 17.82 -19.50 16.08
C ALA A 367 18.44 -18.21 16.63
N VAL A 368 17.68 -17.40 17.32
CA VAL A 368 18.14 -16.17 17.99
C VAL A 368 19.10 -16.46 19.12
N ASP A 369 18.86 -17.52 19.91
CA ASP A 369 19.77 -17.93 21.00
C ASP A 369 21.14 -18.37 20.44
N TRP A 370 21.16 -19.07 19.31
CA TRP A 370 22.40 -19.45 18.63
C TRP A 370 23.18 -18.23 18.11
N LEU A 371 22.49 -17.25 17.52
CA LEU A 371 23.13 -16.01 17.09
C LEU A 371 23.74 -15.25 18.27
N ARG A 372 23.01 -15.09 19.38
CA ARG A 372 23.48 -14.41 20.59
C ARG A 372 24.64 -15.16 21.25
N LYS A 373 24.58 -16.51 21.32
CA LYS A 373 25.69 -17.36 21.80
C LYS A 373 26.96 -17.18 20.96
N ALA A 374 26.80 -16.98 19.66
CA ALA A 374 27.92 -16.70 18.76
C ALA A 374 28.44 -15.25 18.85
N GLY A 375 27.88 -14.40 19.70
CA GLY A 375 28.30 -13.02 19.93
C GLY A 375 27.66 -12.00 18.96
N PHE A 376 26.69 -12.38 18.16
CA PHE A 376 26.07 -11.47 17.21
C PHE A 376 24.97 -10.60 17.85
N LYS A 377 24.90 -9.34 17.42
CA LYS A 377 23.79 -8.43 17.75
C LYS A 377 22.55 -8.83 16.95
N VAL A 378 21.40 -8.89 17.62
CA VAL A 378 20.10 -9.20 16.98
C VAL A 378 19.17 -8.02 17.19
N LYS A 379 18.55 -7.57 16.12
CA LYS A 379 17.54 -6.49 16.09
C LYS A 379 16.24 -7.02 15.50
N PHE A 380 15.12 -6.62 16.06
CA PHE A 380 13.79 -6.93 15.56
C PHE A 380 13.08 -5.68 15.08
N VAL A 381 12.09 -5.88 14.22
CA VAL A 381 11.15 -4.83 13.86
C VAL A 381 9.89 -5.04 14.71
N ASP A 382 9.62 -4.08 15.62
CA ASP A 382 8.41 -4.08 16.46
C ASP A 382 7.18 -3.68 15.63
N MET A 383 6.76 -4.55 14.71
CA MET A 383 5.62 -4.31 13.83
C MET A 383 4.97 -5.64 13.43
N ASN A 384 3.75 -5.55 12.92
CA ASN A 384 3.05 -6.68 12.33
C ASN A 384 3.93 -7.39 11.28
N ASN A 385 4.17 -8.70 11.48
CA ASN A 385 5.00 -9.54 10.61
C ASN A 385 4.18 -10.36 9.60
N THR A 386 2.96 -9.92 9.27
CA THR A 386 2.17 -10.57 8.22
C THR A 386 2.86 -10.42 6.86
N LEU A 387 2.53 -11.30 5.93
CA LEU A 387 3.19 -11.40 4.62
C LEU A 387 3.10 -10.10 3.81
N GLN A 388 1.93 -9.49 3.74
CA GLN A 388 1.68 -8.33 2.88
C GLN A 388 2.57 -7.11 3.23
N PRO A 389 2.69 -6.64 4.48
CA PRO A 389 3.62 -5.57 4.85
C PRO A 389 5.09 -5.89 4.58
N ARG A 390 5.47 -7.17 4.56
CA ARG A 390 6.83 -7.60 4.21
C ARG A 390 7.09 -7.48 2.71
N ILE A 391 6.11 -7.89 1.88
CA ILE A 391 6.16 -7.71 0.42
C ILE A 391 6.27 -6.22 0.08
N GLU A 392 5.40 -5.38 0.64
CA GLU A 392 5.39 -3.93 0.43
C GLU A 392 6.71 -3.25 0.81
N ALA A 393 7.41 -3.76 1.83
CA ALA A 393 8.71 -3.24 2.19
C ALA A 393 9.76 -3.47 1.10
N VAL A 394 9.74 -4.60 0.41
CA VAL A 394 10.62 -4.86 -0.75
C VAL A 394 10.19 -4.00 -1.93
N GLU A 395 8.90 -3.95 -2.25
CA GLU A 395 8.36 -3.12 -3.33
C GLU A 395 8.72 -1.64 -3.15
N HIS A 396 8.68 -1.12 -1.92
CA HIS A 396 9.12 0.24 -1.60
C HIS A 396 10.56 0.52 -2.07
N PHE A 397 11.47 -0.44 -1.92
CA PHE A 397 12.85 -0.29 -2.39
C PHE A 397 12.99 -0.55 -3.88
N LEU A 398 12.15 -1.40 -4.48
CA LEU A 398 12.18 -1.68 -5.91
C LEU A 398 11.58 -0.54 -6.76
N THR A 399 10.59 0.18 -6.23
CA THR A 399 9.87 1.22 -6.99
C THR A 399 10.41 2.64 -6.78
N ARG A 400 11.27 2.85 -5.78
CA ARG A 400 11.78 4.17 -5.42
C ARG A 400 13.13 4.44 -6.09
N LEU A 401 13.29 5.68 -6.54
CA LEU A 401 14.58 6.25 -6.96
C LEU A 401 15.12 7.17 -5.86
N THR A 402 16.43 7.28 -5.80
CA THR A 402 17.20 8.21 -4.96
C THR A 402 18.10 9.04 -5.88
N ASP A 403 18.76 10.06 -5.33
CA ASP A 403 19.73 10.89 -6.09
C ASP A 403 20.89 10.05 -6.67
N ASN A 404 21.15 8.87 -6.11
CA ASN A 404 22.22 7.96 -6.52
C ASN A 404 21.71 6.79 -7.40
N GLY A 405 20.46 6.83 -7.87
CA GLY A 405 19.83 5.77 -8.67
C GLY A 405 18.78 4.97 -7.91
N PRO A 406 18.52 3.69 -8.27
CA PRO A 406 17.48 2.88 -7.65
C PRO A 406 17.74 2.70 -6.16
N ALA A 407 16.66 2.70 -5.37
CA ALA A 407 16.77 2.58 -3.92
C ALA A 407 17.20 1.17 -3.46
N MET A 408 17.08 0.14 -4.30
CA MET A 408 17.69 -1.16 -4.12
C MET A 408 18.69 -1.44 -5.24
N LEU A 409 19.90 -1.85 -4.88
CA LEU A 409 20.91 -2.30 -5.84
C LEU A 409 21.57 -3.57 -5.32
N ILE A 410 21.66 -4.61 -6.17
CA ILE A 410 22.12 -5.95 -5.79
C ILE A 410 23.41 -6.27 -6.54
N ASP A 411 24.41 -6.78 -5.81
CA ASP A 411 25.66 -7.25 -6.37
C ASP A 411 25.41 -8.41 -7.35
N PRO A 412 25.95 -8.37 -8.58
CA PRO A 412 25.68 -9.35 -9.61
C PRO A 412 26.25 -10.76 -9.29
N VAL A 413 27.23 -10.86 -8.40
CA VAL A 413 27.89 -12.13 -8.06
C VAL A 413 27.40 -12.63 -6.70
N GLY A 414 27.58 -11.84 -5.65
CA GLY A 414 27.19 -12.20 -4.28
C GLY A 414 25.69 -12.29 -4.09
N GLY A 415 24.90 -11.49 -4.82
CA GLY A 415 23.44 -11.44 -4.75
C GLY A 415 22.69 -12.47 -5.59
N LYS A 416 23.38 -13.38 -6.32
CA LYS A 416 22.75 -14.34 -7.27
C LYS A 416 21.53 -15.09 -6.72
N PRO A 417 21.52 -15.65 -5.49
CA PRO A 417 20.35 -16.34 -4.98
C PRO A 417 19.14 -15.42 -4.84
N LEU A 418 19.34 -14.17 -4.39
CA LEU A 418 18.29 -13.17 -4.28
C LEU A 418 17.80 -12.70 -5.65
N ILE A 419 18.71 -12.46 -6.60
CA ILE A 419 18.36 -12.09 -7.98
C ILE A 419 17.43 -13.14 -8.61
N LYS A 420 17.73 -14.44 -8.42
CA LYS A 420 16.86 -15.52 -8.90
C LYS A 420 15.51 -15.53 -8.20
N ALA A 421 15.49 -15.26 -6.88
CA ALA A 421 14.26 -15.23 -6.12
C ALA A 421 13.35 -14.07 -6.59
N LEU A 422 13.87 -12.85 -6.67
CA LEU A 422 13.11 -11.67 -7.10
C LEU A 422 12.74 -11.72 -8.59
N GLY A 423 13.57 -12.33 -9.42
CA GLY A 423 13.36 -12.46 -10.86
C GLY A 423 12.33 -13.52 -11.28
N GLY A 424 11.53 -14.03 -10.32
CA GLY A 424 10.40 -14.95 -10.60
C GLY A 424 10.54 -16.33 -9.97
N GLY A 425 11.65 -16.63 -9.28
CA GLY A 425 11.79 -17.88 -8.50
C GLY A 425 10.85 -17.90 -7.27
N TYR A 426 10.65 -16.75 -6.61
CA TYR A 426 9.63 -16.55 -5.59
C TYR A 426 8.35 -16.08 -6.26
N ARG A 427 7.35 -16.94 -6.26
CA ARG A 427 6.12 -16.78 -7.03
C ARG A 427 4.93 -17.29 -6.24
N TYR A 428 3.73 -16.88 -6.63
CA TYR A 428 2.50 -17.39 -6.07
C TYR A 428 2.24 -18.83 -6.50
N ALA A 429 1.67 -19.63 -5.60
CA ALA A 429 1.29 -21.00 -5.89
C ALA A 429 0.23 -21.05 -7.01
N LYS A 430 0.29 -22.08 -7.86
CA LYS A 430 -0.80 -22.38 -8.80
C LYS A 430 -1.97 -22.97 -8.01
N THR A 431 -2.96 -22.15 -7.70
CA THR A 431 -4.19 -22.57 -7.02
C THR A 431 -5.28 -22.91 -8.04
N LYS A 432 -6.27 -23.74 -7.65
CA LYS A 432 -7.47 -23.95 -8.48
C LYS A 432 -8.33 -22.67 -8.46
N ALA A 433 -9.06 -22.41 -9.53
CA ALA A 433 -9.82 -21.16 -9.74
C ALA A 433 -10.69 -20.67 -8.55
N ALA A 434 -11.14 -21.59 -7.69
CA ALA A 434 -11.96 -21.25 -6.51
C ALA A 434 -11.19 -20.63 -5.33
N ASP A 435 -9.84 -20.69 -5.31
CA ASP A 435 -9.00 -20.24 -4.19
C ASP A 435 -8.02 -19.12 -4.57
N GLN A 436 -8.19 -18.49 -5.72
CA GLN A 436 -7.22 -17.54 -6.28
C GLN A 436 -7.07 -16.25 -5.48
N ASP A 437 -8.13 -15.79 -4.82
CA ASP A 437 -8.08 -14.61 -3.93
C ASP A 437 -7.19 -14.80 -2.69
N ARG A 438 -6.67 -16.03 -2.48
CA ARG A 438 -5.79 -16.41 -1.38
C ARG A 438 -4.47 -17.01 -1.86
N ALA A 439 -4.03 -16.68 -3.07
CA ALA A 439 -2.77 -17.19 -3.58
C ALA A 439 -1.62 -16.77 -2.66
N GLU A 440 -1.11 -17.70 -1.84
CA GLU A 440 0.10 -17.51 -1.06
C GLU A 440 1.32 -17.83 -1.91
N PRO A 441 2.45 -17.16 -1.68
CA PRO A 441 3.71 -17.50 -2.32
C PRO A 441 4.12 -18.95 -2.04
N GLU A 442 4.61 -19.63 -3.06
CA GLU A 442 5.14 -21.00 -2.91
C GLU A 442 6.30 -21.04 -1.91
N LYS A 443 6.26 -21.98 -0.98
CA LYS A 443 7.41 -22.32 -0.16
C LYS A 443 8.35 -23.23 -0.98
N ASN A 444 9.38 -22.61 -1.54
CA ASN A 444 10.41 -23.27 -2.34
C ASN A 444 11.80 -22.72 -1.99
N LEU A 445 12.85 -23.16 -2.67
CA LEU A 445 14.23 -22.71 -2.40
C LEU A 445 14.43 -21.20 -2.56
N HIS A 446 13.59 -20.53 -3.32
CA HIS A 446 13.66 -19.09 -3.56
C HIS A 446 12.89 -18.27 -2.49
N SER A 447 12.00 -18.92 -1.72
CA SER A 447 11.27 -18.22 -0.67
C SER A 447 12.19 -17.74 0.45
N HIS A 448 13.18 -18.53 0.86
CA HIS A 448 14.09 -18.19 1.96
C HIS A 448 14.95 -16.94 1.69
N PRO A 449 15.62 -16.78 0.53
CA PRO A 449 16.28 -15.53 0.16
C PRO A 449 15.32 -14.34 0.10
N ALA A 450 14.11 -14.55 -0.43
CA ALA A 450 13.10 -13.50 -0.53
C ALA A 450 12.58 -13.07 0.85
N ASP A 451 12.29 -14.02 1.75
CA ASP A 451 11.87 -13.74 3.11
C ASP A 451 12.97 -12.99 3.89
N ALA A 452 14.23 -13.41 3.78
CA ALA A 452 15.37 -12.69 4.35
C ALA A 452 15.49 -11.24 3.82
N CYS A 453 15.24 -11.03 2.52
CA CYS A 453 15.18 -9.70 1.92
C CYS A 453 14.03 -8.86 2.48
N GLN A 454 12.87 -9.47 2.71
CA GLN A 454 11.72 -8.79 3.31
C GLN A 454 12.06 -8.27 4.72
N TYR A 455 12.76 -9.05 5.56
CA TYR A 455 13.12 -8.63 6.91
C TYR A 455 14.11 -7.45 6.92
N ILE A 456 15.14 -7.47 6.09
CA ILE A 456 16.09 -6.35 6.00
C ILE A 456 15.43 -5.09 5.43
N CYS A 457 14.59 -5.20 4.41
CA CYS A 457 13.83 -4.09 3.85
C CYS A 457 12.90 -3.48 4.89
N ARG A 458 12.15 -4.31 5.61
CA ARG A 458 11.23 -3.88 6.66
C ARG A 458 11.93 -3.11 7.77
N TYR A 459 13.08 -3.59 8.21
CA TYR A 459 13.89 -2.94 9.22
C TYR A 459 14.35 -1.54 8.77
N TYR A 460 14.92 -1.41 7.58
CA TYR A 460 15.45 -0.13 7.13
C TYR A 460 14.34 0.85 6.76
N GLN A 461 13.24 0.41 6.19
CA GLN A 461 12.07 1.25 5.95
C GLN A 461 11.55 1.87 7.26
N HIS A 462 11.42 1.06 8.31
CA HIS A 462 10.97 1.53 9.63
C HIS A 462 11.96 2.50 10.28
N THR A 463 13.26 2.19 10.21
CA THR A 463 14.32 3.01 10.81
C THR A 463 14.44 4.36 10.11
N ALA A 464 14.36 4.39 8.78
CA ALA A 464 14.36 5.62 8.00
C ALA A 464 13.14 6.51 8.34
N ALA A 465 11.96 5.93 8.48
CA ALA A 465 10.76 6.65 8.88
C ALA A 465 10.88 7.27 10.29
N ARG A 466 11.50 6.56 11.25
CA ARG A 466 11.76 7.11 12.61
C ARG A 466 12.76 8.27 12.56
N SER A 467 13.85 8.16 11.81
CA SER A 467 14.86 9.22 11.69
C SER A 467 14.27 10.46 11.02
N ALA A 468 13.43 10.31 10.01
CA ALA A 468 12.75 11.44 9.37
C ALA A 468 11.81 12.18 10.34
N ARG A 469 11.05 11.44 11.17
CA ARG A 469 10.18 12.04 12.21
C ARG A 469 10.99 12.77 13.28
N TYR A 470 12.11 12.21 13.73
CA TYR A 470 12.99 12.84 14.73
C TYR A 470 13.59 14.15 14.22
N ASN A 471 14.07 14.18 12.97
CA ASN A 471 14.63 15.37 12.35
C ASN A 471 13.57 16.47 12.11
N THR A 472 12.33 16.08 11.86
CA THR A 472 11.21 17.03 11.71
C THR A 472 10.86 17.67 13.05
N GLN A 473 10.92 16.93 14.16
CA GLN A 473 10.66 17.45 15.50
C GLN A 473 11.78 18.37 16.02
N GLN A 474 13.04 18.10 15.66
CA GLN A 474 14.16 18.99 16.05
C GLN A 474 14.23 20.30 15.23
N ARG A 475 13.62 20.37 14.05
CA ARG A 475 13.54 21.61 13.27
C ARG A 475 12.50 22.62 13.78
N PHE A 476 11.65 22.23 14.72
CA PHE A 476 10.68 23.13 15.35
C PHE A 476 11.16 23.55 16.74
N VAL A 477 12.23 24.36 16.79
CA VAL A 477 12.51 25.21 17.94
C VAL A 477 11.84 26.53 17.64
N PRO A 478 10.75 26.90 18.33
CA PRO A 478 10.16 28.22 18.13
C PRO A 478 11.18 29.30 18.56
N PRO A 479 11.25 30.46 17.87
CA PRO A 479 12.15 31.53 18.25
C PRO A 479 11.76 32.00 19.64
N VAL A 480 12.72 32.02 20.55
CA VAL A 480 12.56 32.64 21.87
C VAL A 480 12.50 34.14 21.66
N PHE A 481 11.30 34.72 21.73
CA PHE A 481 11.15 36.17 21.80
C PHE A 481 11.69 36.64 23.15
N GLN A 482 12.88 37.23 23.16
CA GLN A 482 13.34 38.03 24.27
C GLN A 482 12.60 39.36 24.26
N ASN A 483 11.64 39.52 25.16
CA ASN A 483 11.02 40.80 25.46
C ASN A 483 12.05 41.69 26.19
N THR A 484 12.74 42.54 25.46
CA THR A 484 13.45 43.66 26.03
C THR A 484 12.48 44.85 26.14
N TYR A 485 11.73 44.92 27.24
CA TYR A 485 11.18 46.20 27.69
C TYR A 485 12.27 46.96 28.46
N ALA A 486 12.87 47.96 27.81
CA ALA A 486 13.62 49.01 28.52
C ALA A 486 12.63 50.10 28.88
N MET A 487 12.44 50.31 30.17
CA MET A 487 11.79 51.52 30.70
C MET A 487 12.66 52.73 30.39
N ARG A 488 12.05 53.75 29.84
CA ARG A 488 12.25 55.17 30.11
C ARG A 488 10.93 55.91 29.95
#